data_4a28e5b4260d1ee29710376eb962a71f
#
_entry.id   4a28e5b4260d1ee29710376eb962a71f
#
_cell.length_a   1.000
_cell.length_b   1.000
_cell.length_c   1.000
_cell.angle_alpha   90.00
_cell.angle_beta   90.00
_cell.angle_gamma   90.00
#
_symmetry.space_group_name_H-M   'P 1'
#
loop_
_entity.id
_entity.type
_entity.pdbx_description
1 polymer ?
#
loop_
_entity_poly.entity_id
_entity_poly.type
_entity_poly.pdbx_seq_one_letter_code
_entity_poly.pdbx_strand_id
1 'polypeptide(L)'
;MYRIGDFSKASKTTIKTLRYYEKEGLLIPTFVDPYTGYRYYEASQLYALSKIISLRQLGLSISDIKEIKSGEDLEIILQKRRKNILLEIEKYNNELNLINNLLNGGNMEKRVIIKTIPSIIVYYKEGKIKDFSEIFNFF
;
A
#
# COMPACT_ATOMS: atom_id res chain seq x y z
N MET A 1 -19.34 -28.62 5.19
CA MET A 1 -18.34 -27.97 6.10
C MET A 1 -16.99 -28.65 5.98
N TYR A 2 -15.91 -27.86 5.98
CA TYR A 2 -14.53 -28.34 5.92
C TYR A 2 -13.88 -28.12 7.29
N ARG A 3 -13.14 -29.09 7.81
CA ARG A 3 -12.22 -28.84 8.93
C ARG A 3 -11.13 -27.89 8.48
N ILE A 4 -10.53 -27.14 9.40
CA ILE A 4 -9.48 -26.15 9.08
C ILE A 4 -8.34 -26.74 8.21
N GLY A 5 -7.97 -28.01 8.40
CA GLY A 5 -6.95 -28.69 7.60
C GLY A 5 -7.38 -28.90 6.14
N ASP A 6 -8.63 -29.31 5.93
CA ASP A 6 -9.18 -29.51 4.58
C ASP A 6 -9.44 -28.17 3.88
N PHE A 7 -9.92 -27.17 4.62
CA PHE A 7 -10.08 -25.81 4.13
C PHE A 7 -8.74 -25.17 3.73
N SER A 8 -7.70 -25.42 4.53
CA SER A 8 -6.33 -25.01 4.24
C SER A 8 -5.82 -25.59 2.92
N LYS A 9 -6.05 -26.88 2.68
CA LYS A 9 -5.68 -27.55 1.42
C LYS A 9 -6.48 -27.00 0.24
N ALA A 10 -7.79 -26.87 0.37
CA ALA A 10 -8.69 -26.39 -0.68
C ALA A 10 -8.37 -24.94 -1.07
N SER A 11 -8.03 -24.09 -0.10
CA SER A 11 -7.71 -22.67 -0.32
C SER A 11 -6.23 -22.41 -0.63
N LYS A 12 -5.36 -23.40 -0.58
CA LYS A 12 -3.89 -23.26 -0.67
C LYS A 12 -3.33 -22.25 0.33
N THR A 13 -3.98 -22.13 1.49
CA THR A 13 -3.61 -21.17 2.54
C THR A 13 -3.21 -21.92 3.80
N THR A 14 -2.15 -21.51 4.49
CA THR A 14 -1.69 -22.20 5.69
C THR A 14 -2.69 -22.10 6.84
N ILE A 15 -2.76 -23.13 7.71
CA ILE A 15 -3.57 -23.09 8.94
C ILE A 15 -3.18 -21.89 9.82
N LYS A 16 -1.89 -21.54 9.87
CA LYS A 16 -1.40 -20.38 10.60
C LYS A 16 -2.03 -19.08 10.08
N THR A 17 -2.11 -18.92 8.78
CA THR A 17 -2.73 -17.75 8.14
C THR A 17 -4.23 -17.71 8.40
N LEU A 18 -4.93 -18.86 8.34
CA LEU A 18 -6.36 -18.94 8.65
C LEU A 18 -6.65 -18.51 10.09
N ARG A 19 -5.87 -19.02 11.06
CA ARG A 19 -5.98 -18.61 12.48
C ARG A 19 -5.65 -17.13 12.69
N TYR A 20 -4.70 -16.60 11.92
CA TYR A 20 -4.40 -15.18 11.96
C TYR A 20 -5.58 -14.34 11.46
N TYR A 21 -6.20 -14.72 10.33
CA TYR A 21 -7.38 -14.02 9.82
C TYR A 21 -8.59 -14.16 10.74
N GLU A 22 -8.74 -15.28 11.44
CA GLU A 22 -9.73 -15.44 12.50
C GLU A 22 -9.50 -14.45 13.64
N LYS A 23 -8.26 -14.38 14.16
CA LYS A 23 -7.87 -13.44 15.22
C LYS A 23 -8.12 -11.99 14.82
N GLU A 24 -7.83 -11.65 13.58
CA GLU A 24 -8.06 -10.30 13.04
C GLU A 24 -9.53 -10.03 12.67
N GLY A 25 -10.43 -11.01 12.81
CA GLY A 25 -11.85 -10.86 12.47
C GLY A 25 -12.13 -10.78 10.97
N LEU A 26 -11.15 -11.12 10.13
CA LEU A 26 -11.31 -11.10 8.67
C LEU A 26 -12.05 -12.33 8.15
N LEU A 27 -11.73 -13.51 8.67
CA LEU A 27 -12.35 -14.79 8.30
C LEU A 27 -12.64 -15.60 9.56
N ILE A 28 -13.88 -15.54 10.02
CA ILE A 28 -14.33 -16.25 11.23
C ILE A 28 -14.87 -17.62 10.78
N PRO A 29 -14.48 -18.74 11.43
CA PRO A 29 -15.06 -20.04 11.13
C PRO A 29 -16.58 -20.04 11.37
N THR A 30 -17.31 -20.73 10.53
CA THR A 30 -18.79 -20.85 10.67
C THR A 30 -19.17 -21.53 11.96
N PHE A 31 -18.34 -22.50 12.41
CA PHE A 31 -18.56 -23.22 13.65
C PHE A 31 -17.24 -23.59 14.30
N VAL A 32 -17.20 -23.46 15.62
CA VAL A 32 -16.12 -23.98 16.47
C VAL A 32 -16.73 -24.95 17.45
N ASP A 33 -16.28 -26.19 17.40
CA ASP A 33 -16.75 -27.23 18.30
C ASP A 33 -16.37 -26.90 19.75
N PRO A 34 -17.34 -26.75 20.65
CA PRO A 34 -17.07 -26.33 22.03
C PRO A 34 -16.32 -27.38 22.87
N TYR A 35 -16.37 -28.66 22.46
CA TYR A 35 -15.72 -29.75 23.19
C TYR A 35 -14.28 -30.00 22.72
N THR A 36 -14.07 -29.92 21.39
CA THR A 36 -12.79 -30.26 20.77
C THR A 36 -11.98 -29.03 20.34
N GLY A 37 -12.62 -27.87 20.24
CA GLY A 37 -12.03 -26.65 19.71
C GLY A 37 -11.77 -26.70 18.20
N TYR A 38 -12.27 -27.72 17.49
CA TYR A 38 -12.11 -27.80 16.04
C TYR A 38 -12.91 -26.74 15.31
N ARG A 39 -12.27 -26.14 14.31
CA ARG A 39 -12.80 -25.07 13.45
C ARG A 39 -13.33 -25.64 12.16
N TYR A 40 -14.52 -25.19 11.78
CA TYR A 40 -15.21 -25.62 10.56
C TYR A 40 -15.58 -24.41 9.72
N TYR A 41 -15.37 -24.54 8.41
CA TYR A 41 -15.61 -23.51 7.42
C TYR A 41 -16.58 -24.02 6.35
N GLU A 42 -17.34 -23.12 5.74
CA GLU A 42 -18.21 -23.42 4.61
C GLU A 42 -17.50 -23.19 3.27
N ALA A 43 -18.02 -23.82 2.20
CA ALA A 43 -17.48 -23.60 0.85
C ALA A 43 -17.57 -22.13 0.39
N SER A 44 -18.62 -21.43 0.78
CA SER A 44 -18.82 -19.99 0.52
C SER A 44 -17.67 -19.12 1.06
N GLN A 45 -17.05 -19.56 2.16
CA GLN A 45 -15.91 -18.83 2.76
C GLN A 45 -14.62 -18.93 1.94
N LEU A 46 -14.52 -19.86 0.98
CA LEU A 46 -13.40 -19.89 0.03
C LEU A 46 -13.38 -18.62 -0.83
N TYR A 47 -14.55 -18.14 -1.24
CA TYR A 47 -14.66 -16.89 -2.00
C TYR A 47 -14.23 -15.67 -1.16
N ALA A 48 -14.72 -15.60 0.09
CA ALA A 48 -14.33 -14.54 1.01
C ALA A 48 -12.82 -14.53 1.28
N LEU A 49 -12.22 -15.71 1.50
CA LEU A 49 -10.77 -15.84 1.67
C LEU A 49 -10.00 -15.44 0.42
N SER A 50 -10.45 -15.87 -0.76
CA SER A 50 -9.84 -15.47 -2.05
C SER A 50 -9.80 -13.96 -2.21
N LYS A 51 -10.90 -13.26 -1.88
CA LYS A 51 -10.95 -11.79 -1.89
C LYS A 51 -9.92 -11.16 -0.94
N ILE A 52 -9.81 -11.67 0.29
CA ILE A 52 -8.81 -11.20 1.27
C ILE A 52 -7.40 -11.39 0.71
N ILE A 53 -7.09 -12.56 0.15
CA ILE A 53 -5.78 -12.87 -0.43
C ILE A 53 -5.45 -11.91 -1.57
N SER A 54 -6.38 -11.66 -2.50
CA SER A 54 -6.19 -10.74 -3.61
C SER A 54 -5.87 -9.31 -3.13
N LEU A 55 -6.59 -8.82 -2.12
CA LEU A 55 -6.32 -7.51 -1.53
C LEU A 55 -4.93 -7.45 -0.86
N ARG A 56 -4.52 -8.54 -0.18
CA ARG A 56 -3.18 -8.66 0.40
C ARG A 56 -2.08 -8.65 -0.66
N GLN A 57 -2.30 -9.29 -1.81
CA GLN A 57 -1.36 -9.28 -2.95
C GLN A 57 -1.18 -7.89 -3.55
N LEU A 58 -2.20 -7.03 -3.48
CA LEU A 58 -2.09 -5.61 -3.83
C LEU A 58 -1.31 -4.79 -2.78
N GLY A 59 -0.88 -5.42 -1.69
CA GLY A 59 -0.13 -4.76 -0.62
C GLY A 59 -0.99 -3.96 0.36
N LEU A 60 -2.33 -4.20 0.39
CA LEU A 60 -3.17 -3.59 1.40
C LEU A 60 -2.87 -4.18 2.78
N SER A 61 -2.93 -3.35 3.81
CA SER A 61 -2.77 -3.78 5.20
C SER A 61 -4.00 -4.53 5.70
N ILE A 62 -3.89 -5.17 6.85
CA ILE A 62 -5.05 -5.80 7.52
C ILE A 62 -6.09 -4.74 7.91
N SER A 63 -5.65 -3.54 8.33
CA SER A 63 -6.56 -2.43 8.64
C SER A 63 -7.33 -1.96 7.41
N ASP A 64 -6.67 -1.79 6.26
CA ASP A 64 -7.34 -1.41 5.01
C ASP A 64 -8.45 -2.43 4.64
N ILE A 65 -8.16 -3.73 4.81
CA ILE A 65 -9.14 -4.78 4.51
C ILE A 65 -10.31 -4.77 5.51
N LYS A 66 -10.05 -4.44 6.78
CA LYS A 66 -11.10 -4.25 7.78
C LYS A 66 -11.99 -3.04 7.46
N GLU A 67 -11.40 -1.92 7.02
CA GLU A 67 -12.13 -0.73 6.59
C GLU A 67 -13.05 -1.06 5.41
N ILE A 68 -12.55 -1.78 4.38
CA ILE A 68 -13.38 -2.27 3.26
C ILE A 68 -14.52 -3.17 3.76
N LYS A 69 -14.23 -4.08 4.70
CA LYS A 69 -15.24 -4.98 5.27
C LYS A 69 -16.31 -4.23 6.08
N SER A 70 -15.96 -3.11 6.70
CA SER A 70 -16.88 -2.25 7.45
C SER A 70 -17.66 -1.27 6.57
N GLY A 71 -17.43 -1.26 5.26
CA GLY A 71 -18.22 -0.49 4.29
C GLY A 71 -17.50 0.70 3.68
N GLU A 72 -16.19 0.88 3.97
CA GLU A 72 -15.38 1.89 3.29
C GLU A 72 -15.26 1.55 1.80
N ASP A 73 -15.25 2.59 0.97
CA ASP A 73 -15.16 2.43 -0.48
C ASP A 73 -13.78 1.87 -0.87
N LEU A 74 -13.81 0.73 -1.55
CA LEU A 74 -12.61 0.07 -2.08
C LEU A 74 -11.81 1.02 -2.98
N GLU A 75 -12.48 1.86 -3.77
CA GLU A 75 -11.81 2.78 -4.68
C GLU A 75 -10.97 3.80 -3.91
N ILE A 76 -11.47 4.36 -2.83
CA ILE A 76 -10.75 5.31 -1.97
C ILE A 76 -9.47 4.66 -1.42
N ILE A 77 -9.57 3.44 -0.91
CA ILE A 77 -8.42 2.71 -0.36
C ILE A 77 -7.39 2.39 -1.44
N LEU A 78 -7.83 1.98 -2.63
CA LEU A 78 -6.94 1.72 -3.76
C LEU A 78 -6.25 3.00 -4.27
N GLN A 79 -6.94 4.12 -4.31
CA GLN A 79 -6.36 5.42 -4.67
C GLN A 79 -5.27 5.83 -3.66
N LYS A 80 -5.52 5.68 -2.38
CA LYS A 80 -4.54 5.90 -1.32
C LYS A 80 -3.30 5.00 -1.50
N ARG A 81 -3.50 3.71 -1.76
CA ARG A 81 -2.40 2.76 -2.01
C ARG A 81 -1.60 3.14 -3.26
N ARG A 82 -2.29 3.47 -4.36
CA ARG A 82 -1.65 3.95 -5.59
C ARG A 82 -0.77 5.17 -5.35
N LYS A 83 -1.28 6.17 -4.61
CA LYS A 83 -0.51 7.37 -4.26
C LYS A 83 0.76 7.02 -3.49
N ASN A 84 0.67 6.12 -2.51
CA ASN A 84 1.83 5.69 -1.73
C ASN A 84 2.88 5.00 -2.61
N ILE A 85 2.46 4.12 -3.51
CA ILE A 85 3.37 3.45 -4.46
C ILE A 85 4.08 4.47 -5.35
N LEU A 86 3.38 5.49 -5.85
CA LEU A 86 4.00 6.53 -6.67
C LEU A 86 5.07 7.32 -5.89
N LEU A 87 4.82 7.62 -4.62
CA LEU A 87 5.80 8.27 -3.75
C LEU A 87 7.02 7.37 -3.48
N GLU A 88 6.81 6.07 -3.27
CA GLU A 88 7.90 5.11 -3.12
C GLU A 88 8.75 5.02 -4.39
N ILE A 89 8.13 4.97 -5.56
CA ILE A 89 8.82 4.96 -6.86
C ILE A 89 9.67 6.23 -7.02
N GLU A 90 9.14 7.40 -6.71
CA GLU A 90 9.89 8.65 -6.77
C GLU A 90 11.10 8.64 -5.83
N LYS A 91 10.92 8.17 -4.59
CA LYS A 91 12.00 8.00 -3.63
C LYS A 91 13.10 7.09 -4.16
N TYR A 92 12.76 5.90 -4.65
CA TYR A 92 13.75 4.96 -5.18
C TYR A 92 14.45 5.46 -6.44
N ASN A 93 13.75 6.20 -7.30
CA ASN A 93 14.38 6.84 -8.45
C ASN A 93 15.44 7.88 -8.03
N ASN A 94 15.17 8.64 -6.98
CA ASN A 94 16.13 9.60 -6.45
C ASN A 94 17.36 8.88 -5.84
N GLU A 95 17.14 7.82 -5.06
CA GLU A 95 18.23 6.99 -4.51
C GLU A 95 19.09 6.37 -5.63
N LEU A 96 18.44 5.84 -6.67
CA LEU A 96 19.13 5.26 -7.83
C LEU A 96 19.98 6.30 -8.56
N ASN A 97 19.48 7.53 -8.72
CA ASN A 97 20.23 8.62 -9.32
C ASN A 97 21.47 8.97 -8.49
N LEU A 98 21.36 8.99 -7.16
CA LEU A 98 22.50 9.23 -6.27
C LEU A 98 23.57 8.12 -6.41
N ILE A 99 23.13 6.86 -6.41
CA ILE A 99 24.04 5.72 -6.60
C ILE A 99 24.76 5.79 -7.95
N ASN A 100 24.03 6.07 -9.03
CA ASN A 100 24.60 6.20 -10.37
C ASN A 100 25.62 7.33 -10.43
N ASN A 101 25.36 8.46 -9.76
CA ASN A 101 26.31 9.58 -9.70
C ASN A 101 27.61 9.17 -8.99
N LEU A 102 27.53 8.41 -7.90
CA LEU A 102 28.72 7.91 -7.17
C LEU A 102 29.49 6.88 -7.99
N LEU A 103 28.81 5.95 -8.66
CA LEU A 103 29.45 4.93 -9.50
C LEU A 103 30.18 5.53 -10.71
N ASN A 104 29.67 6.62 -11.26
CA ASN A 104 30.27 7.31 -12.41
C ASN A 104 31.40 8.28 -12.03
N GLY A 105 32.01 8.10 -10.85
CA GLY A 105 33.23 8.83 -10.44
C GLY A 105 33.00 10.23 -9.88
N GLY A 106 31.79 10.52 -9.42
CA GLY A 106 31.55 11.72 -8.60
C GLY A 106 31.82 13.08 -9.27
N ASN A 107 32.01 13.12 -10.59
CA ASN A 107 32.00 14.40 -11.29
C ASN A 107 30.55 14.92 -11.25
N MET A 108 30.31 15.85 -10.36
CA MET A 108 29.07 16.61 -10.33
C MET A 108 28.98 17.49 -11.58
N GLU A 109 28.87 16.90 -12.74
CA GLU A 109 28.23 17.61 -13.82
C GLU A 109 26.78 17.84 -13.37
N LYS A 110 26.45 19.08 -13.11
CA LYS A 110 25.08 19.52 -12.83
C LYS A 110 24.21 19.09 -14.00
N ARG A 111 23.65 17.86 -13.95
CA ARG A 111 22.63 17.43 -14.91
C ARG A 111 21.40 18.26 -14.64
N VAL A 112 21.14 19.21 -15.49
CA VAL A 112 19.85 19.91 -15.55
C VAL A 112 18.83 18.88 -16.01
N ILE A 113 18.01 18.37 -15.07
CA ILE A 113 16.89 17.50 -15.41
C ILE A 113 15.73 18.43 -15.77
N ILE A 114 15.41 18.51 -17.05
CA ILE A 114 14.20 19.19 -17.51
C ILE A 114 13.02 18.26 -17.17
N LYS A 115 12.26 18.59 -16.12
CA LYS A 115 10.99 17.93 -15.80
C LYS A 115 9.86 18.68 -16.48
N THR A 116 9.05 17.99 -17.25
CA THR A 116 7.76 18.52 -17.70
C THR A 116 6.83 18.52 -16.49
N ILE A 117 6.55 19.69 -15.94
CA ILE A 117 5.58 19.84 -14.85
C ILE A 117 4.22 20.07 -15.51
N PRO A 118 3.15 19.34 -15.14
CA PRO A 118 1.81 19.66 -15.62
C PRO A 118 1.48 21.11 -15.25
N SER A 119 0.73 21.81 -16.11
CA SER A 119 0.38 23.22 -15.92
C SER A 119 -0.18 23.46 -14.52
N ILE A 120 0.54 24.25 -13.72
CA ILE A 120 0.09 24.71 -12.41
C ILE A 120 -0.24 26.20 -12.52
N ILE A 121 -1.32 26.59 -11.86
CA ILE A 121 -1.65 28.01 -11.73
C ILE A 121 -0.67 28.59 -10.69
N VAL A 122 0.23 29.46 -11.14
CA VAL A 122 1.18 30.14 -10.26
C VAL A 122 0.75 31.60 -10.10
N TYR A 123 0.53 32.03 -8.89
CA TYR A 123 0.42 33.44 -8.57
C TYR A 123 1.82 33.99 -8.37
N TYR A 124 2.20 35.04 -9.12
CA TYR A 124 3.48 35.67 -8.97
C TYR A 124 3.31 37.17 -8.70
N LYS A 125 4.29 37.74 -8.01
CA LYS A 125 4.39 39.18 -7.77
C LYS A 125 5.67 39.66 -8.42
N GLU A 126 5.58 40.60 -9.31
CA GLU A 126 6.78 41.23 -9.89
C GLU A 126 7.35 42.31 -8.95
N GLY A 127 8.66 42.29 -8.77
CA GLY A 127 9.38 43.28 -8.01
C GLY A 127 10.86 43.31 -8.39
N LYS A 128 11.48 44.46 -8.28
CA LYS A 128 12.94 44.57 -8.45
C LYS A 128 13.61 44.30 -7.11
N ILE A 129 14.45 43.27 -7.07
CA ILE A 129 15.25 42.88 -5.89
C ILE A 129 16.60 43.51 -6.06
N LYS A 130 17.06 44.30 -5.06
CA LYS A 130 18.35 44.94 -5.06
C LYS A 130 19.49 44.04 -4.58
N ASP A 131 19.16 43.04 -3.73
CA ASP A 131 20.10 42.10 -3.16
C ASP A 131 19.39 40.74 -2.89
N PHE A 132 20.19 39.66 -2.93
CA PHE A 132 19.69 38.28 -2.65
C PHE A 132 19.13 38.11 -1.23
N SER A 133 19.56 38.93 -0.27
CA SER A 133 19.02 38.92 1.09
C SER A 133 17.55 39.34 1.20
N GLU A 134 17.01 40.02 0.19
CA GLU A 134 15.60 40.47 0.16
C GLU A 134 14.63 39.36 -0.24
N ILE A 135 15.13 38.24 -0.79
CA ILE A 135 14.25 37.12 -1.25
C ILE A 135 13.43 36.53 -0.10
N PHE A 136 14.02 36.46 1.11
CA PHE A 136 13.38 35.88 2.27
C PHE A 136 12.28 36.76 2.91
N ASN A 137 12.20 38.02 2.53
CA ASN A 137 11.19 38.96 3.03
C ASN A 137 9.96 39.09 2.10
N PHE A 138 9.92 38.30 1.04
CA PHE A 138 8.84 38.37 0.02
C PHE A 138 7.70 37.37 0.24
N PHE A 139 7.79 36.49 1.27
CA PHE A 139 6.77 35.49 1.61
C PHE A 139 6.08 35.81 2.93
#